data_379a063e6a4f06f181b37a173bb0741e
#
_entry.id   379a063e6a4f06f181b37a173bb0741e
#
_cell.length_a   1.000
_cell.length_b   1.000
_cell.length_c   1.000
_cell.angle_alpha   90.00
_cell.angle_beta   90.00
_cell.angle_gamma   90.00
#
_symmetry.space_group_name_H-M   'P 1'
#
loop_
_entity.id
_entity.type
_entity.pdbx_description
1 polymer ?
#
loop_
_entity_poly.entity_id
_entity_poly.type
_entity_poly.pdbx_seq_one_letter_code
_entity_poly.pdbx_strand_id
1 'polypeptide(L)'
;MTDAEPPAAARLSGVSTPLAAKLAKLGIHCDADLILHLPLRYEDETRIVPLVDAPFGEAVQVEVEVVSTEVAYRPRRQLVSRVRDARNGDGMIVVRLLNFYPSQLKQFAVGARLRLFGEVREGHFGPEMVHPRARSVGAETLLPEALTPVYPTTAGLAQAMLRRLIGQALARLDLADTLPDVVRQTHSLLPFAEALLMLHQPSAALSAEALEARNQAAWRRIRFDELLAQQLSLRRAYAARRTRSAPRLSGGGKLGMQLLGQLPFQLTAAQQRVWHELATDMTKEYPMQRLLQGDVGSGKTIVAALALLQAVENGWQGALMAPTEILAEQHWHKLDQWLTPLGIEVAW
;
A
#
# COMPACT_ATOMS: atom_id res chain seq x y z
N MET A 1 25.08 -12.26 -13.83
CA MET A 1 24.52 -11.23 -12.95
C MET A 1 25.02 -11.60 -11.56
N THR A 2 26.06 -10.95 -11.10
CA THR A 2 26.58 -11.12 -9.73
C THR A 2 25.53 -10.54 -8.77
N ASP A 3 24.98 -11.39 -7.91
CA ASP A 3 24.21 -10.98 -6.74
C ASP A 3 25.11 -10.12 -5.86
N ALA A 4 25.09 -8.82 -6.07
CA ALA A 4 25.72 -7.88 -5.16
C ALA A 4 24.96 -7.98 -3.84
N GLU A 5 25.66 -8.40 -2.78
CA GLU A 5 25.13 -8.39 -1.42
C GLU A 5 24.55 -7.01 -1.13
N PRO A 6 23.28 -6.92 -0.69
CA PRO A 6 22.70 -5.63 -0.38
C PRO A 6 23.55 -4.90 0.67
N PRO A 7 23.71 -3.58 0.57
CA PRO A 7 24.50 -2.81 1.52
C PRO A 7 24.01 -3.03 2.96
N ALA A 8 24.88 -2.88 3.94
CA ALA A 8 24.62 -3.17 5.36
C ALA A 8 23.33 -2.51 5.92
N ALA A 9 22.89 -1.40 5.33
CA ALA A 9 21.58 -0.75 5.60
C ALA A 9 20.36 -1.60 5.15
N ALA A 10 20.57 -2.70 4.47
CA ALA A 10 19.53 -3.54 3.87
C ALA A 10 19.14 -4.75 4.73
N ARG A 11 19.56 -4.82 5.99
CA ARG A 11 19.19 -5.92 6.90
C ARG A 11 18.39 -5.40 8.08
N LEU A 12 17.47 -6.24 8.59
CA LEU A 12 16.75 -5.96 9.84
C LEU A 12 17.70 -6.14 11.02
N SER A 13 17.94 -5.07 11.77
CA SER A 13 18.85 -5.07 12.91
C SER A 13 18.12 -5.47 14.20
N GLY A 14 18.71 -6.40 14.97
CA GLY A 14 18.19 -6.81 16.29
C GLY A 14 16.87 -7.57 16.25
N VAL A 15 16.55 -8.24 15.13
CA VAL A 15 15.33 -8.99 14.92
C VAL A 15 15.62 -10.50 14.85
N SER A 16 14.88 -11.31 15.63
CA SER A 16 15.00 -12.78 15.58
C SER A 16 14.43 -13.35 14.29
N THR A 17 14.94 -14.52 13.87
CA THR A 17 14.45 -15.19 12.63
C THR A 17 12.93 -15.39 12.56
N PRO A 18 12.22 -15.83 13.65
CA PRO A 18 10.77 -15.94 13.60
C PRO A 18 10.05 -14.59 13.44
N LEU A 19 10.63 -13.51 13.97
CA LEU A 19 10.07 -12.16 13.83
C LEU A 19 10.33 -11.63 12.42
N ALA A 20 11.53 -11.84 11.86
CA ALA A 20 11.86 -11.48 10.48
C ALA A 20 10.91 -12.16 9.47
N ALA A 21 10.57 -13.44 9.68
CA ALA A 21 9.59 -14.14 8.84
C ALA A 21 8.17 -13.54 8.89
N LYS A 22 7.77 -12.95 10.04
CA LYS A 22 6.50 -12.22 10.15
C LYS A 22 6.56 -10.86 9.45
N LEU A 23 7.66 -10.15 9.58
CA LEU A 23 7.88 -8.87 8.91
C LEU A 23 7.94 -9.04 7.38
N ALA A 24 8.56 -10.10 6.89
CA ALA A 24 8.61 -10.42 5.46
C ALA A 24 7.21 -10.61 4.83
N LYS A 25 6.20 -11.09 5.60
CA LYS A 25 4.80 -11.16 5.13
C LYS A 25 4.18 -9.78 4.88
N LEU A 26 4.75 -8.74 5.46
CA LEU A 26 4.37 -7.34 5.25
C LEU A 26 5.26 -6.64 4.20
N GLY A 27 6.16 -7.37 3.54
CA GLY A 27 7.15 -6.82 2.61
C GLY A 27 8.31 -6.10 3.30
N ILE A 28 8.50 -6.29 4.61
CA ILE A 28 9.55 -5.64 5.40
C ILE A 28 10.74 -6.59 5.49
N HIS A 29 11.83 -6.25 4.82
CA HIS A 29 13.05 -7.05 4.72
C HIS A 29 14.27 -6.35 5.34
N CYS A 30 14.22 -5.03 5.51
CA CYS A 30 15.32 -4.22 6.02
C CYS A 30 14.82 -3.04 6.89
N ASP A 31 15.75 -2.35 7.55
CA ASP A 31 15.44 -1.19 8.38
C ASP A 31 14.81 -0.03 7.57
N ALA A 32 15.18 0.12 6.29
CA ALA A 32 14.55 1.12 5.42
C ALA A 32 13.06 0.82 5.15
N ASP A 33 12.70 -0.46 5.00
CA ASP A 33 11.29 -0.85 4.83
C ASP A 33 10.48 -0.55 6.10
N LEU A 34 11.09 -0.65 7.29
CA LEU A 34 10.42 -0.32 8.56
C LEU A 34 10.01 1.16 8.61
N ILE A 35 10.88 2.07 8.21
CA ILE A 35 10.57 3.51 8.25
C ILE A 35 9.58 3.92 7.14
N LEU A 36 9.48 3.15 6.07
CA LEU A 36 8.49 3.34 5.01
C LEU A 36 7.19 2.56 5.27
N HIS A 37 7.13 1.74 6.31
CA HIS A 37 5.90 1.09 6.75
C HIS A 37 5.03 2.08 7.51
N LEU A 38 4.27 2.90 6.78
CA LEU A 38 3.54 4.06 7.30
C LEU A 38 2.29 3.66 8.09
N PRO A 39 1.85 4.49 9.06
CA PRO A 39 0.63 4.26 9.81
C PRO A 39 -0.62 4.27 8.92
N LEU A 40 -1.58 3.39 9.25
CA LEU A 40 -2.92 3.38 8.66
C LEU A 40 -3.79 4.49 9.24
N ARG A 41 -3.72 4.65 10.56
CA ARG A 41 -4.48 5.61 11.36
C ARG A 41 -3.73 5.94 12.63
N TYR A 42 -4.25 6.89 13.38
CA TYR A 42 -3.73 7.32 14.67
C TYR A 42 -4.78 7.21 15.75
N GLU A 43 -4.34 6.92 16.96
CA GLU A 43 -5.18 6.84 18.15
C GLU A 43 -4.75 7.93 19.12
N ASP A 44 -5.71 8.73 19.60
CA ASP A 44 -5.45 9.80 20.56
C ASP A 44 -5.46 9.25 21.99
N GLU A 45 -4.28 8.87 22.47
CA GLU A 45 -4.05 8.50 23.86
C GLU A 45 -3.41 9.65 24.67
N THR A 46 -3.36 10.88 24.12
CA THR A 46 -2.67 12.03 24.72
C THR A 46 -3.52 12.72 25.78
N ARG A 47 -4.81 12.48 25.80
CA ARG A 47 -5.77 13.08 26.73
C ARG A 47 -6.67 12.03 27.37
N ILE A 48 -7.12 12.33 28.59
CA ILE A 48 -8.12 11.51 29.29
C ILE A 48 -9.44 12.23 29.19
N VAL A 49 -10.44 11.55 28.65
CA VAL A 49 -11.82 12.05 28.56
C VAL A 49 -12.59 11.60 29.80
N PRO A 50 -13.34 12.49 30.50
CA PRO A 50 -14.24 12.07 31.57
C PRO A 50 -15.29 11.08 31.02
N LEU A 51 -15.69 10.09 31.84
CA LEU A 51 -16.66 9.08 31.40
C LEU A 51 -18.00 9.67 30.95
N VAL A 52 -18.44 10.76 31.61
CA VAL A 52 -19.70 11.46 31.30
C VAL A 52 -19.67 12.17 29.93
N ASP A 53 -18.46 12.55 29.45
CA ASP A 53 -18.25 13.27 28.21
C ASP A 53 -17.77 12.34 27.06
N ALA A 54 -17.64 11.04 27.35
CA ALA A 54 -17.12 10.08 26.37
C ALA A 54 -18.13 9.89 25.23
N PRO A 55 -17.76 10.24 23.97
CA PRO A 55 -18.65 10.12 22.83
C PRO A 55 -18.91 8.64 22.49
N PHE A 56 -20.14 8.34 22.09
CA PHE A 56 -20.50 7.00 21.61
C PHE A 56 -19.97 6.77 20.18
N GLY A 57 -19.44 5.57 19.95
CA GLY A 57 -18.93 5.17 18.63
C GLY A 57 -17.51 5.64 18.33
N GLU A 58 -16.87 6.36 19.23
CA GLU A 58 -15.49 6.82 19.09
C GLU A 58 -14.56 6.15 20.11
N ALA A 59 -13.31 5.94 19.72
CA ALA A 59 -12.30 5.40 20.61
C ALA A 59 -11.68 6.52 21.45
N VAL A 60 -11.82 6.43 22.76
CA VAL A 60 -11.31 7.41 23.72
C VAL A 60 -10.49 6.75 24.82
N GLN A 61 -9.61 7.54 25.44
CA GLN A 61 -8.89 7.14 26.65
C GLN A 61 -9.59 7.68 27.89
N VAL A 62 -9.96 6.78 28.79
CA VAL A 62 -10.58 7.09 30.07
C VAL A 62 -9.73 6.53 31.21
N GLU A 63 -9.76 7.19 32.38
CA GLU A 63 -9.13 6.69 33.60
C GLU A 63 -10.21 6.28 34.59
N VAL A 64 -10.16 5.02 35.00
CA VAL A 64 -11.24 4.40 35.77
C VAL A 64 -10.74 3.65 36.99
N GLU A 65 -11.62 3.50 37.97
CA GLU A 65 -11.46 2.60 39.13
C GLU A 65 -12.44 1.43 39.02
N VAL A 66 -11.96 0.23 39.25
CA VAL A 66 -12.80 -0.99 39.21
C VAL A 66 -13.65 -1.09 40.45
N VAL A 67 -14.98 -1.05 40.27
CA VAL A 67 -15.96 -1.16 41.35
C VAL A 67 -16.34 -2.61 41.64
N SER A 68 -16.55 -3.39 40.59
CA SER A 68 -16.85 -4.83 40.68
C SER A 68 -16.34 -5.58 39.46
N THR A 69 -16.00 -6.83 39.68
CA THR A 69 -15.56 -7.74 38.59
C THR A 69 -16.15 -9.13 38.84
N GLU A 70 -16.74 -9.68 37.80
CA GLU A 70 -17.32 -11.02 37.83
C GLU A 70 -17.01 -11.77 36.53
N VAL A 71 -16.99 -13.12 36.63
CA VAL A 71 -16.90 -13.99 35.44
C VAL A 71 -18.30 -14.49 35.14
N ALA A 72 -18.90 -13.98 34.07
CA ALA A 72 -20.19 -14.44 33.59
C ALA A 72 -19.99 -15.61 32.61
N TYR A 73 -20.90 -16.60 32.65
CA TYR A 73 -20.83 -17.82 31.83
C TYR A 73 -21.92 -17.86 30.74
N ARG A 74 -22.86 -16.90 30.75
CA ARG A 74 -23.93 -16.84 29.74
C ARG A 74 -23.88 -15.48 29.01
N PRO A 75 -24.06 -15.45 27.68
CA PRO A 75 -24.22 -16.58 26.72
C PRO A 75 -22.92 -17.38 26.52
N ARG A 76 -21.76 -16.83 26.91
CA ARG A 76 -20.44 -17.49 26.91
C ARG A 76 -19.59 -16.92 28.05
N ARG A 77 -18.50 -17.65 28.39
CA ARG A 77 -17.56 -17.19 29.40
C ARG A 77 -16.96 -15.83 29.02
N GLN A 78 -17.14 -14.84 29.89
CA GLN A 78 -16.65 -13.47 29.71
C GLN A 78 -16.31 -12.84 31.07
N LEU A 79 -15.38 -11.91 31.07
CA LEU A 79 -15.11 -11.04 32.21
C LEU A 79 -15.95 -9.78 32.06
N VAL A 80 -16.72 -9.46 33.08
CA VAL A 80 -17.57 -8.28 33.17
C VAL A 80 -17.11 -7.45 34.35
N SER A 81 -16.65 -6.23 34.13
CA SER A 81 -16.21 -5.32 35.18
C SER A 81 -17.00 -4.03 35.11
N ARG A 82 -17.54 -3.59 36.23
CA ARG A 82 -18.12 -2.26 36.37
C ARG A 82 -17.03 -1.31 36.85
N VAL A 83 -16.86 -0.21 36.15
CA VAL A 83 -15.82 0.76 36.42
C VAL A 83 -16.43 2.16 36.51
N ARG A 84 -15.90 3.01 37.40
CA ARG A 84 -16.30 4.41 37.56
C ARG A 84 -15.15 5.33 37.16
N ASP A 85 -15.44 6.60 36.85
CA ASP A 85 -14.40 7.60 36.63
C ASP A 85 -13.51 7.72 37.88
N ALA A 86 -12.19 7.59 37.66
CA ALA A 86 -11.22 7.61 38.76
C ALA A 86 -10.90 9.04 39.26
N ARG A 87 -11.32 10.08 38.54
CA ARG A 87 -11.04 11.49 38.86
C ARG A 87 -12.06 12.13 39.76
N ASN A 88 -13.33 12.01 39.39
CA ASN A 88 -14.45 12.65 40.08
C ASN A 88 -15.50 11.67 40.62
N GLY A 89 -15.39 10.39 40.22
CA GLY A 89 -16.37 9.36 40.58
C GLY A 89 -17.65 9.40 39.75
N ASP A 90 -17.78 10.36 38.83
CA ASP A 90 -18.98 10.55 38.02
C ASP A 90 -18.95 9.66 36.79
N GLY A 91 -20.08 9.04 36.49
CA GLY A 91 -20.19 8.11 35.37
C GLY A 91 -19.73 6.69 35.72
N MET A 92 -20.41 5.74 35.14
CA MET A 92 -20.12 4.33 35.29
C MET A 92 -20.29 3.65 33.90
N ILE A 93 -19.36 2.78 33.52
CA ILE A 93 -19.46 1.96 32.34
C ILE A 93 -19.19 0.50 32.66
N VAL A 94 -19.61 -0.38 31.75
CA VAL A 94 -19.34 -1.82 31.81
C VAL A 94 -18.20 -2.15 30.85
N VAL A 95 -17.17 -2.79 31.35
CA VAL A 95 -16.10 -3.35 30.53
C VAL A 95 -16.34 -4.84 30.32
N ARG A 96 -16.33 -5.30 29.05
CA ARG A 96 -16.48 -6.72 28.69
C ARG A 96 -15.27 -7.25 27.97
N LEU A 97 -14.72 -8.36 28.48
CA LEU A 97 -13.71 -9.14 27.80
C LEU A 97 -14.28 -10.51 27.47
N LEU A 98 -14.65 -10.72 26.21
CA LEU A 98 -15.30 -11.97 25.74
C LEU A 98 -14.36 -13.18 25.76
N ASN A 99 -13.05 -12.93 25.61
CA ASN A 99 -11.96 -13.86 25.83
C ASN A 99 -10.94 -13.17 26.72
N PHE A 100 -10.58 -13.77 27.85
CA PHE A 100 -9.66 -13.16 28.78
C PHE A 100 -8.67 -14.18 29.36
N TYR A 101 -7.49 -13.68 29.71
CA TYR A 101 -6.44 -14.43 30.35
C TYR A 101 -6.47 -14.22 31.89
N PRO A 102 -5.91 -15.16 32.67
CA PRO A 102 -5.82 -14.99 34.13
C PRO A 102 -5.13 -13.69 34.58
N SER A 103 -4.18 -13.19 33.80
CA SER A 103 -3.53 -11.90 34.05
C SER A 103 -4.50 -10.71 33.99
N GLN A 104 -5.47 -10.75 33.08
CA GLN A 104 -6.48 -9.70 32.96
C GLN A 104 -7.48 -9.73 34.14
N LEU A 105 -7.82 -10.92 34.65
CA LEU A 105 -8.61 -11.03 35.85
C LEU A 105 -7.93 -10.36 37.07
N LYS A 106 -6.62 -10.52 37.22
CA LYS A 106 -5.83 -9.81 38.22
C LYS A 106 -5.75 -8.32 37.97
N GLN A 107 -5.63 -7.91 36.71
CA GLN A 107 -5.58 -6.49 36.33
C GLN A 107 -6.88 -5.75 36.66
N PHE A 108 -8.03 -6.40 36.46
CA PHE A 108 -9.36 -5.87 36.78
C PHE A 108 -9.82 -6.21 38.21
N ALA A 109 -8.91 -6.33 39.16
CA ALA A 109 -9.28 -6.48 40.59
C ALA A 109 -10.02 -5.25 41.12
N VAL A 110 -10.96 -5.45 42.04
CA VAL A 110 -11.71 -4.35 42.68
C VAL A 110 -10.74 -3.36 43.33
N GLY A 111 -10.96 -2.07 43.12
CA GLY A 111 -10.10 -0.97 43.55
C GLY A 111 -8.91 -0.69 42.64
N ALA A 112 -8.67 -1.50 41.57
CA ALA A 112 -7.60 -1.23 40.62
C ALA A 112 -7.92 0.04 39.81
N ARG A 113 -6.89 0.88 39.61
CA ARG A 113 -6.95 2.04 38.70
C ARG A 113 -6.38 1.67 37.36
N LEU A 114 -7.16 1.91 36.31
CA LEU A 114 -6.83 1.53 34.94
C LEU A 114 -7.03 2.70 33.99
N ARG A 115 -6.15 2.82 33.00
CA ARG A 115 -6.44 3.55 31.76
C ARG A 115 -6.98 2.57 30.75
N LEU A 116 -8.17 2.89 30.24
CA LEU A 116 -8.83 2.12 29.20
C LEU A 116 -8.84 2.94 27.91
N PHE A 117 -8.43 2.35 26.81
CA PHE A 117 -8.59 2.93 25.49
C PHE A 117 -9.49 2.03 24.65
N GLY A 118 -10.59 2.57 24.16
CA GLY A 118 -11.57 1.84 23.38
C GLY A 118 -12.79 2.68 23.05
N GLU A 119 -13.65 2.11 22.24
CA GLU A 119 -14.92 2.71 21.83
C GLU A 119 -15.98 2.50 22.91
N VAL A 120 -16.64 3.59 23.31
CA VAL A 120 -17.82 3.53 24.17
C VAL A 120 -19.04 3.26 23.30
N ARG A 121 -19.80 2.23 23.65
CA ARG A 121 -21.00 1.79 22.92
C ARG A 121 -22.21 1.76 23.83
N GLU A 122 -23.37 1.87 23.25
CA GLU A 122 -24.61 1.59 23.96
C GLU A 122 -24.73 0.08 24.16
N GLY A 123 -24.74 -0.34 25.42
CA GLY A 123 -24.88 -1.74 25.82
C GLY A 123 -26.23 -2.01 26.42
N HIS A 124 -26.58 -3.28 26.66
CA HIS A 124 -27.87 -3.70 27.22
C HIS A 124 -28.12 -3.18 28.65
N PHE A 125 -27.06 -2.89 29.40
CA PHE A 125 -27.11 -2.38 30.78
C PHE A 125 -26.51 -0.98 30.95
N GLY A 126 -26.52 -0.19 29.88
CA GLY A 126 -25.91 1.14 29.83
C GLY A 126 -24.61 1.17 29.03
N PRO A 127 -23.87 2.27 29.07
CA PRO A 127 -22.62 2.40 28.30
C PRO A 127 -21.64 1.27 28.57
N GLU A 128 -21.01 0.73 27.52
CA GLU A 128 -20.02 -0.33 27.67
C GLU A 128 -18.83 -0.16 26.75
N MET A 129 -17.68 -0.72 27.16
CA MET A 129 -16.50 -0.94 26.31
C MET A 129 -16.24 -2.43 26.16
N VAL A 130 -16.10 -2.90 24.92
CA VAL A 130 -15.80 -4.30 24.62
C VAL A 130 -14.33 -4.43 24.20
N HIS A 131 -13.58 -5.22 24.92
CA HIS A 131 -12.13 -5.43 24.69
C HIS A 131 -11.30 -4.14 24.66
N PRO A 132 -11.48 -3.16 25.56
CA PRO A 132 -10.59 -2.00 25.60
C PRO A 132 -9.15 -2.45 25.87
N ARG A 133 -8.20 -1.67 25.39
CA ARG A 133 -6.82 -1.80 25.86
C ARG A 133 -6.75 -1.24 27.28
N ALA A 134 -6.34 -2.07 28.22
CA ALA A 134 -6.25 -1.71 29.63
C ALA A 134 -4.78 -1.64 30.07
N ARG A 135 -4.42 -0.56 30.76
CA ARG A 135 -3.11 -0.40 31.42
C ARG A 135 -3.35 -0.02 32.88
N SER A 136 -2.61 -0.66 33.79
CA SER A 136 -2.61 -0.27 35.19
C SER A 136 -1.93 1.09 35.37
N VAL A 137 -2.51 1.96 36.17
CA VAL A 137 -2.02 3.32 36.39
C VAL A 137 -1.44 3.41 37.79
N GLY A 138 -0.18 3.84 37.89
CA GLY A 138 0.43 4.32 39.13
C GLY A 138 0.37 5.85 39.23
N ALA A 139 0.72 6.39 40.38
CA ALA A 139 0.61 7.83 40.66
C ALA A 139 1.40 8.75 39.68
N GLU A 140 2.39 8.21 38.98
CA GLU A 140 3.29 8.96 38.07
C GLU A 140 3.20 8.50 36.62
N THR A 141 2.12 7.80 36.19
CA THR A 141 2.02 7.32 34.81
C THR A 141 1.69 8.48 33.85
N LEU A 142 2.68 9.01 33.15
CA LEU A 142 2.53 10.09 32.19
C LEU A 142 1.64 9.68 31.01
N LEU A 143 1.02 10.66 30.38
CA LEU A 143 0.33 10.51 29.10
C LEU A 143 1.33 10.53 27.95
N PRO A 144 1.04 9.85 26.83
CA PRO A 144 1.83 10.05 25.61
C PRO A 144 1.78 11.52 25.17
N GLU A 145 2.93 12.06 24.72
CA GLU A 145 3.03 13.43 24.20
C GLU A 145 2.63 13.52 22.72
N ALA A 146 2.55 12.37 22.04
CA ALA A 146 2.25 12.25 20.62
C ALA A 146 1.09 11.26 20.41
N LEU A 147 0.36 11.43 19.30
CA LEU A 147 -0.65 10.47 18.88
C LEU A 147 -0.01 9.10 18.63
N THR A 148 -0.73 8.04 18.98
CA THR A 148 -0.25 6.67 18.87
C THR A 148 -0.49 6.12 17.46
N PRO A 149 0.56 5.86 16.66
CA PRO A 149 0.40 5.30 15.31
C PRO A 149 -0.04 3.84 15.34
N VAL A 150 -0.97 3.48 14.45
CA VAL A 150 -1.43 2.11 14.21
C VAL A 150 -0.99 1.67 12.82
N TYR A 151 -0.17 0.63 12.75
CA TYR A 151 0.43 0.12 11.54
C TYR A 151 -0.34 -1.06 10.93
N PRO A 152 -0.24 -1.30 9.62
CA PRO A 152 -0.59 -2.59 9.04
C PRO A 152 0.15 -3.71 9.76
N THR A 153 -0.53 -4.81 10.08
CA THR A 153 0.08 -5.92 10.82
C THR A 153 -0.40 -7.28 10.31
N THR A 154 0.24 -8.34 10.77
CA THR A 154 -0.11 -9.72 10.48
C THR A 154 -0.26 -10.53 11.76
N ALA A 155 -0.86 -11.72 11.67
CA ALA A 155 -1.10 -12.58 12.82
C ALA A 155 0.18 -12.82 13.66
N GLY A 156 0.08 -12.55 14.96
CA GLY A 156 1.16 -12.73 15.92
C GLY A 156 2.25 -11.63 15.89
N LEU A 157 2.00 -10.49 15.24
CA LEU A 157 2.87 -9.31 15.29
C LEU A 157 2.11 -8.16 15.99
N ALA A 158 2.51 -7.86 17.23
CA ALA A 158 1.85 -6.86 18.04
C ALA A 158 2.24 -5.43 17.62
N GLN A 159 1.30 -4.48 17.70
CA GLN A 159 1.51 -3.05 17.42
C GLN A 159 2.67 -2.45 18.22
N ALA A 160 2.78 -2.78 19.51
CA ALA A 160 3.87 -2.30 20.36
C ALA A 160 5.25 -2.74 19.85
N MET A 161 5.35 -3.95 19.25
CA MET A 161 6.59 -4.44 18.65
C MET A 161 6.93 -3.64 17.39
N LEU A 162 5.97 -3.39 16.50
CA LEU A 162 6.18 -2.57 15.30
C LEU A 162 6.62 -1.15 15.67
N ARG A 163 5.92 -0.49 16.59
CA ARG A 163 6.31 0.84 17.07
C ARG A 163 7.74 0.89 17.60
N ARG A 164 8.13 -0.13 18.37
CA ARG A 164 9.50 -0.22 18.91
C ARG A 164 10.53 -0.38 17.79
N LEU A 165 10.29 -1.29 16.83
CA LEU A 165 11.22 -1.55 15.74
C LEU A 165 11.36 -0.33 14.82
N ILE A 166 10.25 0.32 14.48
CA ILE A 166 10.25 1.53 13.66
C ILE A 166 10.98 2.67 14.36
N GLY A 167 10.71 2.90 15.65
CA GLY A 167 11.43 3.91 16.44
C GLY A 167 12.94 3.65 16.49
N GLN A 168 13.37 2.38 16.63
CA GLN A 168 14.77 2.00 16.57
C GLN A 168 15.38 2.20 15.18
N ALA A 169 14.63 1.90 14.11
CA ALA A 169 15.10 2.12 12.74
C ALA A 169 15.26 3.61 12.43
N LEU A 170 14.29 4.45 12.82
CA LEU A 170 14.37 5.91 12.69
C LEU A 170 15.59 6.50 13.41
N ALA A 171 15.95 5.96 14.57
CA ALA A 171 17.10 6.44 15.33
C ALA A 171 18.46 5.97 14.77
N ARG A 172 18.48 4.86 14.03
CA ARG A 172 19.73 4.27 13.50
C ARG A 172 20.08 4.72 12.10
N LEU A 173 19.06 4.92 11.25
CA LEU A 173 19.26 5.22 9.84
C LEU A 173 19.72 6.66 9.63
N ASP A 174 20.63 6.84 8.70
CA ASP A 174 20.89 8.16 8.12
C ASP A 174 19.69 8.53 7.24
N LEU A 175 18.94 9.54 7.68
CA LEU A 175 17.75 10.08 7.00
C LEU A 175 18.11 11.31 6.16
N ALA A 176 19.38 11.44 5.73
CA ALA A 176 19.80 12.51 4.85
C ALA A 176 18.91 12.55 3.59
N ASP A 177 18.61 13.77 3.15
CA ASP A 177 17.75 13.94 2.00
C ASP A 177 18.46 13.58 0.71
N THR A 178 17.85 12.73 -0.11
CA THR A 178 18.36 12.33 -1.41
C THR A 178 17.93 13.26 -2.54
N LEU A 179 16.95 14.14 -2.28
CA LEU A 179 16.51 15.13 -3.27
C LEU A 179 17.42 16.36 -3.25
N PRO A 180 17.83 16.89 -4.41
CA PRO A 180 18.49 18.19 -4.50
C PRO A 180 17.63 19.29 -3.88
N ASP A 181 18.26 20.25 -3.20
CA ASP A 181 17.57 21.38 -2.56
C ASP A 181 16.69 22.16 -3.51
N VAL A 182 17.14 22.37 -4.75
CA VAL A 182 16.36 23.05 -5.79
C VAL A 182 15.02 22.34 -6.03
N VAL A 183 15.01 21.00 -6.08
CA VAL A 183 13.78 20.22 -6.28
C VAL A 183 12.85 20.38 -5.07
N ARG A 184 13.41 20.27 -3.85
CA ARG A 184 12.62 20.43 -2.62
C ARG A 184 11.97 21.81 -2.53
N GLN A 185 12.73 22.87 -2.83
CA GLN A 185 12.25 24.25 -2.79
C GLN A 185 11.19 24.50 -3.88
N THR A 186 11.45 24.08 -5.12
CA THR A 186 10.52 24.27 -6.25
C THR A 186 9.16 23.65 -5.98
N HIS A 187 9.13 22.47 -5.34
CA HIS A 187 7.90 21.75 -5.05
C HIS A 187 7.39 21.95 -3.60
N SER A 188 8.02 22.82 -2.82
CA SER A 188 7.69 23.09 -1.41
C SER A 188 7.56 21.78 -0.59
N LEU A 189 8.58 20.91 -0.70
CA LEU A 189 8.63 19.63 -0.01
C LEU A 189 9.40 19.73 1.30
N LEU A 190 8.90 19.06 2.33
CA LEU A 190 9.62 18.91 3.60
C LEU A 190 10.90 18.09 3.41
N PRO A 191 11.92 18.28 4.27
CA PRO A 191 13.01 17.34 4.41
C PRO A 191 12.50 15.92 4.69
N PHE A 192 13.17 14.90 4.15
CA PHE A 192 12.74 13.51 4.28
C PHE A 192 12.61 13.05 5.74
N ALA A 193 13.62 13.36 6.56
CA ALA A 193 13.61 13.04 7.99
C ALA A 193 12.42 13.67 8.72
N GLU A 194 12.14 14.96 8.45
CA GLU A 194 11.03 15.69 9.06
C GLU A 194 9.67 15.07 8.67
N ALA A 195 9.51 14.74 7.39
CA ALA A 195 8.29 14.10 6.91
C ALA A 195 8.03 12.75 7.58
N LEU A 196 9.08 11.91 7.72
CA LEU A 196 8.96 10.62 8.42
C LEU A 196 8.63 10.81 9.91
N LEU A 197 9.33 11.71 10.60
CA LEU A 197 9.07 11.97 12.01
C LEU A 197 7.64 12.47 12.24
N MET A 198 7.13 13.37 11.40
CA MET A 198 5.74 13.82 11.47
C MET A 198 4.72 12.70 11.29
N LEU A 199 5.03 11.69 10.48
CA LEU A 199 4.13 10.56 10.25
C LEU A 199 4.22 9.49 11.33
N HIS A 200 5.39 9.24 11.90
CA HIS A 200 5.57 8.22 12.93
C HIS A 200 5.38 8.72 14.36
N GLN A 201 5.58 10.02 14.59
CA GLN A 201 5.48 10.68 15.89
C GLN A 201 4.75 12.03 15.74
N PRO A 202 3.47 12.02 15.30
CA PRO A 202 2.74 13.25 15.08
C PRO A 202 2.46 13.96 16.39
N SER A 203 2.63 15.28 16.39
CA SER A 203 2.31 16.12 17.55
C SER A 203 0.85 15.96 17.96
N ALA A 204 0.57 15.99 19.26
CA ALA A 204 -0.78 16.02 19.84
C ALA A 204 -1.62 17.25 19.41
N ALA A 205 -0.98 18.29 18.85
CA ALA A 205 -1.68 19.46 18.32
C ALA A 205 -2.43 19.16 17.00
N LEU A 206 -2.10 18.04 16.31
CA LEU A 206 -2.79 17.61 15.11
C LEU A 206 -3.94 16.67 15.48
N SER A 207 -5.13 16.88 14.92
CA SER A 207 -6.22 15.93 15.12
C SER A 207 -5.95 14.62 14.36
N ALA A 208 -6.43 13.49 14.88
CA ALA A 208 -6.33 12.21 14.21
C ALA A 208 -7.00 12.25 12.83
N GLU A 209 -8.17 12.92 12.71
CA GLU A 209 -8.90 13.10 11.45
C GLU A 209 -8.08 13.87 10.40
N ALA A 210 -7.40 14.95 10.82
CA ALA A 210 -6.54 15.71 9.92
C ALA A 210 -5.39 14.83 9.38
N LEU A 211 -4.85 13.94 10.22
CA LEU A 211 -3.81 12.99 9.80
C LEU A 211 -4.36 11.90 8.88
N GLU A 212 -5.58 11.42 9.10
CA GLU A 212 -6.24 10.41 8.26
C GLU A 212 -6.60 10.94 6.88
N ALA A 213 -6.89 12.22 6.75
CA ALA A 213 -7.13 12.88 5.45
C ALA A 213 -5.89 12.86 4.53
N ARG A 214 -4.70 12.58 5.07
CA ARG A 214 -3.42 12.44 4.35
C ARG A 214 -3.08 13.63 3.43
N ASN A 215 -3.49 14.85 3.85
CA ASN A 215 -3.29 16.10 3.08
C ASN A 215 -2.08 16.91 3.56
N GLN A 216 -1.41 16.47 4.64
CA GLN A 216 -0.28 17.18 5.22
C GLN A 216 0.95 17.18 4.30
N ALA A 217 1.83 18.13 4.53
CA ALA A 217 3.09 18.28 3.79
C ALA A 217 3.97 17.01 3.86
N ALA A 218 3.92 16.26 4.98
CA ALA A 218 4.62 14.99 5.14
C ALA A 218 4.13 13.93 4.14
N TRP A 219 2.80 13.73 3.98
CA TRP A 219 2.25 12.83 3.00
C TRP A 219 2.55 13.26 1.57
N ARG A 220 2.56 14.57 1.29
CA ARG A 220 2.94 15.12 -0.02
C ARG A 220 4.39 14.76 -0.35
N ARG A 221 5.31 14.84 0.63
CA ARG A 221 6.70 14.45 0.45
C ARG A 221 6.81 12.95 0.10
N ILE A 222 6.23 12.07 0.87
CA ILE A 222 6.32 10.61 0.64
C ILE A 222 5.71 10.23 -0.72
N ARG A 223 4.55 10.79 -1.07
CA ARG A 223 3.95 10.55 -2.40
C ARG A 223 4.83 11.03 -3.54
N PHE A 224 5.49 12.18 -3.36
CA PHE A 224 6.43 12.70 -4.36
C PHE A 224 7.60 11.75 -4.56
N ASP A 225 8.21 11.28 -3.47
CA ASP A 225 9.35 10.35 -3.53
C ASP A 225 8.96 9.03 -4.19
N GLU A 226 7.80 8.46 -3.84
CA GLU A 226 7.28 7.22 -4.43
C GLU A 226 7.04 7.37 -5.94
N LEU A 227 6.35 8.44 -6.37
CA LEU A 227 6.10 8.71 -7.77
C LEU A 227 7.39 9.00 -8.54
N LEU A 228 8.34 9.70 -7.94
CA LEU A 228 9.63 9.97 -8.55
C LEU A 228 10.43 8.68 -8.72
N ALA A 229 10.50 7.83 -7.69
CA ALA A 229 11.18 6.54 -7.74
C ALA A 229 10.59 5.65 -8.85
N GLN A 230 9.25 5.61 -8.97
CA GLN A 230 8.56 4.89 -10.03
C GLN A 230 8.93 5.45 -11.41
N GLN A 231 8.90 6.78 -11.59
CA GLN A 231 9.27 7.41 -12.87
C GLN A 231 10.74 7.18 -13.23
N LEU A 232 11.64 7.26 -12.26
CA LEU A 232 13.06 6.97 -12.48
C LEU A 232 13.28 5.51 -12.86
N SER A 233 12.60 4.57 -12.22
CA SER A 233 12.65 3.14 -12.56
C SER A 233 12.18 2.87 -13.98
N LEU A 234 11.05 3.48 -14.40
CA LEU A 234 10.55 3.39 -15.77
C LEU A 234 11.54 4.00 -16.77
N ARG A 235 12.13 5.16 -16.49
CA ARG A 235 13.13 5.79 -17.35
C ARG A 235 14.41 4.96 -17.47
N ARG A 236 14.88 4.36 -16.37
CA ARG A 236 16.02 3.43 -16.40
C ARG A 236 15.73 2.19 -17.24
N ALA A 237 14.56 1.58 -17.09
CA ALA A 237 14.12 0.45 -17.89
C ALA A 237 14.02 0.84 -19.38
N TYR A 238 13.51 2.01 -19.69
CA TYR A 238 13.45 2.54 -21.04
C TYR A 238 14.86 2.78 -21.62
N ALA A 239 15.75 3.41 -20.88
CA ALA A 239 17.13 3.62 -21.30
C ALA A 239 17.87 2.28 -21.54
N ALA A 240 17.73 1.32 -20.61
CA ALA A 240 18.32 -0.01 -20.76
C ALA A 240 17.80 -0.79 -21.98
N ARG A 241 16.54 -0.57 -22.40
CA ARG A 241 16.04 -1.16 -23.66
C ARG A 241 16.65 -0.54 -24.89
N ARG A 242 16.89 0.76 -24.89
CA ARG A 242 17.50 1.46 -26.03
C ARG A 242 18.96 1.06 -26.28
N THR A 243 19.62 0.42 -25.31
CA THR A 243 20.95 -0.16 -25.52
C THR A 243 20.92 -1.54 -26.18
N ARG A 244 19.72 -2.16 -26.27
CA ARG A 244 19.55 -3.43 -27.00
C ARG A 244 19.41 -3.15 -28.48
N SER A 245 20.07 -3.93 -29.28
CA SER A 245 19.93 -3.87 -30.73
C SER A 245 18.65 -4.56 -31.21
N ALA A 246 17.97 -3.98 -32.18
CA ALA A 246 16.85 -4.58 -32.91
C ALA A 246 16.97 -4.30 -34.41
N PRO A 247 16.46 -5.21 -35.27
CA PRO A 247 16.44 -4.95 -36.69
C PRO A 247 15.55 -3.78 -37.05
N ARG A 248 15.97 -2.95 -37.98
CA ARG A 248 15.11 -1.90 -38.53
C ARG A 248 14.08 -2.54 -39.45
N LEU A 249 12.81 -2.37 -39.16
CA LEU A 249 11.72 -2.86 -39.97
C LEU A 249 11.18 -1.70 -40.84
N SER A 250 11.92 -1.36 -41.88
CA SER A 250 11.67 -0.19 -42.74
C SER A 250 10.96 -0.54 -44.07
N GLY A 251 10.22 -1.64 -44.10
CA GLY A 251 9.51 -2.10 -45.27
C GLY A 251 8.50 -1.08 -45.82
N GLY A 252 8.22 -1.16 -47.10
CA GLY A 252 7.41 -0.21 -47.85
C GLY A 252 5.91 -0.23 -47.53
N GLY A 253 5.46 -1.04 -46.55
CA GLY A 253 4.05 -1.13 -46.13
C GLY A 253 3.13 -1.78 -47.17
N LYS A 254 3.70 -2.51 -48.16
CA LYS A 254 2.96 -3.14 -49.25
C LYS A 254 1.95 -4.17 -48.75
N LEU A 255 2.37 -5.06 -47.86
CA LEU A 255 1.48 -6.08 -47.29
C LEU A 255 0.39 -5.45 -46.44
N GLY A 256 0.74 -4.42 -45.68
CA GLY A 256 -0.25 -3.65 -44.88
C GLY A 256 -1.30 -2.97 -45.76
N MET A 257 -0.90 -2.35 -46.89
CA MET A 257 -1.83 -1.76 -47.86
C MET A 257 -2.71 -2.82 -48.52
N GLN A 258 -2.16 -3.98 -48.89
CA GLN A 258 -2.93 -5.09 -49.46
C GLN A 258 -3.96 -5.62 -48.47
N LEU A 259 -3.61 -5.80 -47.19
CA LEU A 259 -4.55 -6.17 -46.14
C LEU A 259 -5.69 -5.13 -46.04
N LEU A 260 -5.35 -3.86 -45.91
CA LEU A 260 -6.36 -2.79 -45.80
C LEU A 260 -7.30 -2.71 -46.99
N GLY A 261 -6.81 -3.00 -48.20
CA GLY A 261 -7.62 -3.06 -49.44
C GLY A 261 -8.60 -4.25 -49.48
N GLN A 262 -8.37 -5.31 -48.73
CA GLN A 262 -9.20 -6.51 -48.68
C GLN A 262 -10.26 -6.45 -47.53
N LEU A 263 -10.10 -5.53 -46.60
CA LEU A 263 -11.01 -5.43 -45.47
C LEU A 263 -12.34 -4.75 -45.86
N PRO A 264 -13.50 -5.22 -45.31
CA PRO A 264 -14.80 -4.63 -45.61
C PRO A 264 -15.04 -3.28 -44.86
N PHE A 265 -14.01 -2.74 -44.20
CA PHE A 265 -14.06 -1.51 -43.41
C PHE A 265 -12.74 -0.73 -43.60
N GLN A 266 -12.79 0.55 -43.28
CA GLN A 266 -11.62 1.43 -43.25
C GLN A 266 -11.14 1.61 -41.80
N LEU A 267 -9.85 1.87 -41.61
CA LEU A 267 -9.30 2.25 -40.32
C LEU A 267 -9.87 3.59 -39.87
N THR A 268 -10.23 3.69 -38.61
CA THR A 268 -10.57 4.97 -37.98
C THR A 268 -9.33 5.88 -37.92
N ALA A 269 -9.53 7.20 -37.82
CA ALA A 269 -8.44 8.16 -37.69
C ALA A 269 -7.50 7.84 -36.49
N ALA A 270 -8.07 7.32 -35.39
CA ALA A 270 -7.29 6.90 -34.22
C ALA A 270 -6.41 5.68 -34.52
N GLN A 271 -6.95 4.66 -35.21
CA GLN A 271 -6.19 3.47 -35.63
C GLN A 271 -5.08 3.83 -36.63
N GLN A 272 -5.34 4.71 -37.59
CA GLN A 272 -4.35 5.20 -38.55
C GLN A 272 -3.20 5.93 -37.83
N ARG A 273 -3.52 6.82 -36.90
CA ARG A 273 -2.50 7.55 -36.11
C ARG A 273 -1.63 6.58 -35.31
N VAL A 274 -2.25 5.66 -34.56
CA VAL A 274 -1.55 4.68 -33.74
C VAL A 274 -0.68 3.76 -34.61
N TRP A 275 -1.21 3.29 -35.74
CA TRP A 275 -0.44 2.50 -36.70
C TRP A 275 0.79 3.26 -37.22
N HIS A 276 0.65 4.50 -37.60
CA HIS A 276 1.77 5.34 -38.02
C HIS A 276 2.85 5.50 -36.95
N GLU A 277 2.45 5.69 -35.71
CA GLU A 277 3.38 5.74 -34.58
C GLU A 277 4.12 4.43 -34.37
N LEU A 278 3.42 3.28 -34.41
CA LEU A 278 4.02 1.95 -34.30
C LEU A 278 4.99 1.67 -35.46
N ALA A 279 4.56 1.93 -36.69
CA ALA A 279 5.38 1.74 -37.87
C ALA A 279 6.69 2.56 -37.80
N THR A 280 6.60 3.81 -37.35
CA THR A 280 7.77 4.67 -37.14
C THR A 280 8.69 4.13 -36.04
N ASP A 281 8.14 3.64 -34.91
CA ASP A 281 8.96 3.08 -33.84
C ASP A 281 9.66 1.78 -34.26
N MET A 282 9.03 0.98 -35.10
CA MET A 282 9.60 -0.28 -35.63
C MET A 282 10.77 -0.05 -36.60
N THR A 283 10.96 1.16 -37.15
CA THR A 283 12.15 1.49 -37.98
C THR A 283 13.40 1.82 -37.15
N LYS A 284 13.31 1.88 -35.84
CA LYS A 284 14.43 2.21 -34.93
C LYS A 284 15.34 1.00 -34.70
N GLU A 285 16.60 1.25 -34.35
CA GLU A 285 17.61 0.21 -34.08
C GLU A 285 17.51 -0.45 -32.72
N TYR A 286 16.46 -0.14 -31.94
CA TYR A 286 16.19 -0.70 -30.64
C TYR A 286 14.77 -1.24 -30.56
N PRO A 287 14.48 -2.24 -29.66
CA PRO A 287 13.18 -2.87 -29.58
C PRO A 287 12.08 -1.89 -29.21
N MET A 288 11.01 -1.86 -30.01
CA MET A 288 9.79 -1.15 -29.68
C MET A 288 9.11 -1.81 -28.48
N GLN A 289 8.55 -1.00 -27.58
CA GLN A 289 7.63 -1.46 -26.55
C GLN A 289 6.53 -0.42 -26.39
N ARG A 290 5.36 -0.77 -26.86
CA ARG A 290 4.16 0.09 -26.81
C ARG A 290 3.01 -0.64 -26.16
N LEU A 291 2.26 0.05 -25.32
CA LEU A 291 0.95 -0.39 -24.82
C LEU A 291 -0.12 0.18 -25.74
N LEU A 292 -0.87 -0.70 -26.42
CA LEU A 292 -2.05 -0.33 -27.18
C LEU A 292 -3.29 -0.50 -26.31
N GLN A 293 -3.90 0.60 -25.92
CA GLN A 293 -5.09 0.62 -25.09
C GLN A 293 -6.31 1.07 -25.91
N GLY A 294 -7.45 0.45 -25.63
CA GLY A 294 -8.74 0.78 -26.25
C GLY A 294 -9.82 -0.19 -25.76
N ASP A 295 -11.08 0.19 -25.96
CA ASP A 295 -12.22 -0.60 -25.55
C ASP A 295 -12.33 -1.96 -26.27
N VAL A 296 -13.16 -2.84 -25.75
CA VAL A 296 -13.52 -4.10 -26.44
C VAL A 296 -14.17 -3.75 -27.78
N GLY A 297 -13.71 -4.38 -28.85
CA GLY A 297 -14.22 -4.07 -30.21
C GLY A 297 -13.57 -2.86 -30.90
N SER A 298 -12.67 -2.11 -30.26
CA SER A 298 -11.99 -0.95 -30.87
C SER A 298 -11.00 -1.30 -32.01
N GLY A 299 -10.87 -2.58 -32.36
CA GLY A 299 -10.03 -3.03 -33.45
C GLY A 299 -8.54 -3.10 -33.14
N LYS A 300 -8.14 -3.34 -31.88
CA LYS A 300 -6.73 -3.53 -31.52
C LYS A 300 -6.03 -4.63 -32.31
N THR A 301 -6.76 -5.68 -32.68
CA THR A 301 -6.24 -6.84 -33.45
C THR A 301 -5.77 -6.44 -34.85
N ILE A 302 -6.47 -5.52 -35.54
CA ILE A 302 -6.02 -5.08 -36.88
C ILE A 302 -4.70 -4.28 -36.80
N VAL A 303 -4.54 -3.47 -35.77
CA VAL A 303 -3.30 -2.72 -35.55
C VAL A 303 -2.14 -3.69 -35.24
N ALA A 304 -2.39 -4.74 -34.45
CA ALA A 304 -1.41 -5.81 -34.21
C ALA A 304 -1.06 -6.58 -35.53
N ALA A 305 -2.06 -6.91 -36.34
CA ALA A 305 -1.86 -7.56 -37.62
C ALA A 305 -0.97 -6.72 -38.56
N LEU A 306 -1.18 -5.41 -38.64
CA LEU A 306 -0.33 -4.51 -39.45
C LEU A 306 1.11 -4.48 -38.93
N ALA A 307 1.33 -4.53 -37.62
CA ALA A 307 2.67 -4.60 -37.04
C ALA A 307 3.37 -5.94 -37.35
N LEU A 308 2.64 -7.07 -37.31
CA LEU A 308 3.15 -8.37 -37.70
C LEU A 308 3.52 -8.38 -39.19
N LEU A 309 2.67 -7.82 -40.05
CA LEU A 309 2.95 -7.70 -41.48
C LEU A 309 4.19 -6.87 -41.79
N GLN A 310 4.44 -5.79 -41.08
CA GLN A 310 5.67 -5.02 -41.23
C GLN A 310 6.91 -5.86 -40.90
N ALA A 311 6.85 -6.71 -39.87
CA ALA A 311 7.93 -7.61 -39.54
C ALA A 311 8.15 -8.65 -40.66
N VAL A 312 7.08 -9.27 -41.18
CA VAL A 312 7.13 -10.27 -42.25
C VAL A 312 7.66 -9.65 -43.57
N GLU A 313 7.24 -8.44 -43.91
CA GLU A 313 7.69 -7.72 -45.09
C GLU A 313 9.22 -7.44 -45.09
N ASN A 314 9.79 -7.36 -43.88
CA ASN A 314 11.23 -7.22 -43.66
C ASN A 314 11.96 -8.55 -43.47
N GLY A 315 11.33 -9.69 -43.76
CA GLY A 315 11.93 -11.02 -43.70
C GLY A 315 12.00 -11.62 -42.27
N TRP A 316 11.22 -11.10 -41.35
CA TRP A 316 11.16 -11.60 -39.98
C TRP A 316 9.84 -12.31 -39.69
N GLN A 317 9.84 -13.18 -38.67
CA GLN A 317 8.64 -13.83 -38.20
C GLN A 317 7.95 -12.94 -37.12
N GLY A 318 6.62 -13.02 -37.06
CA GLY A 318 5.82 -12.40 -36.03
C GLY A 318 5.15 -13.42 -35.11
N ALA A 319 5.07 -13.14 -33.83
CA ALA A 319 4.36 -13.98 -32.87
C ALA A 319 3.32 -13.16 -32.10
N LEU A 320 2.11 -13.70 -31.97
CA LEU A 320 1.04 -13.14 -31.16
C LEU A 320 0.76 -14.06 -29.98
N MET A 321 0.87 -13.55 -28.77
CA MET A 321 0.57 -14.28 -27.55
C MET A 321 -0.79 -13.86 -26.98
N ALA A 322 -1.56 -14.80 -26.45
CA ALA A 322 -2.79 -14.57 -25.74
C ALA A 322 -2.79 -15.27 -24.38
N PRO A 323 -3.53 -14.76 -23.37
CA PRO A 323 -3.49 -15.32 -22.02
C PRO A 323 -4.21 -16.67 -21.87
N THR A 324 -5.07 -17.04 -22.83
CA THR A 324 -5.82 -18.31 -22.82
C THR A 324 -5.83 -18.92 -24.22
N GLU A 325 -5.97 -20.24 -24.28
CA GLU A 325 -6.07 -21.00 -25.53
C GLU A 325 -7.25 -20.52 -26.39
N ILE A 326 -8.40 -20.29 -25.78
CA ILE A 326 -9.61 -19.81 -26.49
C ILE A 326 -9.36 -18.47 -27.19
N LEU A 327 -8.69 -17.53 -26.51
CA LEU A 327 -8.35 -16.23 -27.10
C LEU A 327 -7.29 -16.37 -28.20
N ALA A 328 -6.31 -17.26 -28.00
CA ALA A 328 -5.30 -17.53 -29.03
C ALA A 328 -5.96 -18.10 -30.27
N GLU A 329 -6.86 -19.08 -30.15
CA GLU A 329 -7.62 -19.67 -31.25
C GLU A 329 -8.46 -18.63 -32.00
N GLN A 330 -9.17 -17.73 -31.28
CA GLN A 330 -9.90 -16.63 -31.88
C GLN A 330 -8.99 -15.68 -32.67
N HIS A 331 -7.81 -15.38 -32.16
CA HIS A 331 -6.83 -14.56 -32.85
C HIS A 331 -6.27 -15.27 -34.07
N TRP A 332 -5.96 -16.56 -33.95
CA TRP A 332 -5.45 -17.37 -35.05
C TRP A 332 -6.44 -17.41 -36.20
N HIS A 333 -7.70 -17.78 -35.98
CA HIS A 333 -8.74 -17.80 -37.01
C HIS A 333 -8.83 -16.45 -37.74
N LYS A 334 -8.78 -15.36 -37.02
CA LYS A 334 -8.91 -14.04 -37.59
C LYS A 334 -7.68 -13.62 -38.39
N LEU A 335 -6.48 -13.94 -37.89
CA LEU A 335 -5.23 -13.68 -38.60
C LEU A 335 -5.11 -14.57 -39.84
N ASP A 336 -5.46 -15.83 -39.73
CA ASP A 336 -5.45 -16.76 -40.87
C ASP A 336 -6.37 -16.25 -41.99
N GLN A 337 -7.61 -15.87 -41.68
CA GLN A 337 -8.55 -15.28 -42.62
C GLN A 337 -7.99 -14.02 -43.34
N TRP A 338 -7.20 -13.24 -42.67
CA TRP A 338 -6.66 -11.98 -43.19
C TRP A 338 -5.32 -12.15 -43.90
N LEU A 339 -4.46 -13.04 -43.46
CA LEU A 339 -3.04 -13.13 -43.90
C LEU A 339 -2.82 -14.24 -44.92
N THR A 340 -3.54 -15.35 -44.85
CA THR A 340 -3.44 -16.45 -45.82
C THR A 340 -3.72 -15.99 -47.26
N PRO A 341 -4.69 -15.12 -47.56
CA PRO A 341 -4.89 -14.57 -48.92
C PRO A 341 -3.72 -13.71 -49.41
N LEU A 342 -2.86 -13.22 -48.53
CA LEU A 342 -1.63 -12.47 -48.85
C LEU A 342 -0.43 -13.39 -49.06
N GLY A 343 -0.60 -14.71 -49.00
CA GLY A 343 0.47 -15.70 -49.12
C GLY A 343 1.32 -15.86 -47.87
N ILE A 344 0.80 -15.46 -46.70
CA ILE A 344 1.48 -15.55 -45.40
C ILE A 344 0.92 -16.73 -44.64
N GLU A 345 1.78 -17.66 -44.27
CA GLU A 345 1.43 -18.80 -43.42
C GLU A 345 1.23 -18.36 -41.95
N VAL A 346 0.12 -18.77 -41.35
CA VAL A 346 -0.22 -18.49 -39.96
C VAL A 346 -0.24 -19.81 -39.18
N ALA A 347 0.85 -20.10 -38.46
CA ALA A 347 0.93 -21.28 -37.61
C ALA A 347 0.14 -21.09 -36.27
N TRP A 348 -0.40 -22.20 -35.80
CA TRP A 348 -1.06 -22.32 -34.50
C TRP A 348 -0.11 -22.91 -33.45
#